data_6024d7c6a4d1cfb72f198d7a214ec21b
#
_entry.id   6024d7c6a4d1cfb72f198d7a214ec21b
#
_cell.length_a   1.000
_cell.length_b   1.000
_cell.length_c   1.000
_cell.angle_alpha   90.00
_cell.angle_beta   90.00
_cell.angle_gamma   90.00
#
_symmetry.space_group_name_H-M   'P 1'
#
loop_
_entity.id
_entity.type
_entity.pdbx_description
1 polymer ?
#
loop_
_entity_poly.entity_id
_entity_poly.type
_entity_poly.pdbx_seq_one_letter_code
_entity_poly.pdbx_strand_id
1 'polypeptide(L)'
;TPECLEDRVKNITKNYITVLPEKSYSVGELSFETSPSYNTNKPFHPKEKLYVGYKVKIEDKYFYIMGDTDITNETLKVKCDICFVPIGGTYTMNVKEAANYINTINPSLAVPIHYGSIVGDIDLYKEFIKLINPSIKVEVYIK
;
A
#
# COMPACT_ATOMS: atom_id res chain seq x y z
N THR A 1 -7.90 11.00 -5.31
CA THR A 1 -8.76 9.81 -5.21
C THR A 1 -8.77 9.03 -6.52
N PRO A 2 -8.87 7.68 -6.53
CA PRO A 2 -9.20 6.92 -7.74
C PRO A 2 -10.50 7.43 -8.37
N GLU A 3 -10.57 7.41 -9.70
CA GLU A 3 -11.73 7.93 -10.45
C GLU A 3 -13.05 7.25 -10.01
N CYS A 4 -13.01 5.94 -9.75
CA CYS A 4 -14.20 5.17 -9.30
C CYS A 4 -14.77 5.60 -7.94
N LEU A 5 -14.05 6.40 -7.16
CA LEU A 5 -14.47 6.93 -5.87
C LEU A 5 -14.81 8.43 -5.92
N GLU A 6 -14.74 9.07 -7.08
CA GLU A 6 -14.99 10.51 -7.24
C GLU A 6 -16.33 10.93 -6.66
N ASP A 7 -17.40 10.19 -6.97
CA ASP A 7 -18.75 10.48 -6.47
C ASP A 7 -18.88 10.49 -4.94
N ARG A 8 -18.06 9.72 -4.26
CA ARG A 8 -18.00 9.72 -2.80
C ARG A 8 -17.24 10.92 -2.28
N VAL A 9 -16.09 11.22 -2.90
CA VAL A 9 -15.18 12.27 -2.43
C VAL A 9 -15.77 13.67 -2.65
N LYS A 10 -16.43 13.93 -3.78
CA LYS A 10 -17.06 15.24 -4.06
C LYS A 10 -18.16 15.64 -3.06
N ASN A 11 -18.74 14.65 -2.36
CA ASN A 11 -19.69 14.91 -1.28
C ASN A 11 -19.04 15.27 0.05
N ILE A 12 -17.71 15.05 0.19
CA ILE A 12 -16.93 15.30 1.42
C ILE A 12 -16.13 16.58 1.27
N THR A 13 -15.51 16.81 0.11
CA THR A 13 -14.66 17.97 -0.15
C THR A 13 -14.71 18.39 -1.61
N LYS A 14 -14.45 19.68 -1.86
CA LYS A 14 -14.25 20.23 -3.20
C LYS A 14 -12.78 20.23 -3.64
N ASN A 15 -11.87 20.01 -2.69
CA ASN A 15 -10.42 20.01 -2.92
C ASN A 15 -9.92 18.58 -3.11
N TYR A 16 -10.03 18.06 -4.33
CA TYR A 16 -9.51 16.76 -4.72
C TYR A 16 -9.08 16.77 -6.18
N ILE A 17 -8.27 15.79 -6.55
CA ILE A 17 -8.00 15.42 -7.92
C ILE A 17 -8.32 13.93 -8.12
N THR A 18 -8.75 13.55 -9.30
CA THR A 18 -8.88 12.16 -9.69
C THR A 18 -7.56 11.64 -10.24
N VAL A 19 -7.27 10.39 -9.97
CA VAL A 19 -6.03 9.73 -10.40
C VAL A 19 -6.32 8.37 -11.03
N LEU A 20 -5.47 8.00 -11.98
CA LEU A 20 -5.43 6.69 -12.62
C LEU A 20 -4.14 5.97 -12.25
N PRO A 21 -4.10 4.62 -12.33
CA PRO A 21 -2.87 3.85 -12.11
C PRO A 21 -1.76 4.22 -13.11
N GLU A 22 -0.50 4.01 -12.69
CA GLU A 22 0.71 4.18 -13.51
C GLU A 22 0.87 5.59 -14.09
N LYS A 23 0.51 6.60 -13.30
CA LYS A 23 0.64 8.03 -13.66
C LYS A 23 1.42 8.78 -12.58
N SER A 24 2.00 9.92 -13.01
CA SER A 24 2.64 10.88 -12.11
C SER A 24 1.75 12.12 -11.98
N TYR A 25 1.70 12.66 -10.77
CA TYR A 25 0.87 13.81 -10.41
C TYR A 25 1.66 14.78 -9.55
N SER A 26 1.22 16.04 -9.55
CA SER A 26 1.72 17.07 -8.63
C SER A 26 0.55 17.90 -8.10
N VAL A 27 0.56 18.19 -6.80
CA VAL A 27 -0.41 19.05 -6.12
C VAL A 27 0.36 19.98 -5.20
N GLY A 28 0.45 21.27 -5.56
CA GLY A 28 1.37 22.19 -4.92
C GLY A 28 2.81 21.71 -5.06
N GLU A 29 3.52 21.61 -3.95
CA GLU A 29 4.90 21.12 -3.90
C GLU A 29 5.00 19.59 -3.81
N LEU A 30 3.88 18.90 -3.60
CA LEU A 30 3.85 17.44 -3.47
C LEU A 30 3.81 16.79 -4.85
N SER A 31 4.77 15.91 -5.13
CA SER A 31 4.78 15.05 -6.32
C SER A 31 4.65 13.58 -5.91
N PHE A 32 3.86 12.82 -6.66
CA PHE A 32 3.64 11.41 -6.41
C PHE A 32 3.36 10.62 -7.69
N GLU A 33 3.60 9.33 -7.60
CA GLU A 33 3.29 8.34 -8.62
C GLU A 33 2.19 7.40 -8.08
N THR A 34 1.39 6.87 -8.97
CA THR A 34 0.37 5.87 -8.64
C THR A 34 0.74 4.51 -9.20
N SER A 35 0.53 3.45 -8.41
CA SER A 35 0.60 2.06 -8.87
C SER A 35 -0.80 1.43 -8.84
N PRO A 36 -1.10 0.43 -9.71
CA PRO A 36 -2.31 -0.34 -9.55
C PRO A 36 -2.37 -1.02 -8.18
N SER A 37 -3.57 -1.05 -7.58
CA SER A 37 -3.85 -1.72 -6.31
C SER A 37 -5.05 -2.64 -6.51
N TYR A 38 -4.85 -3.97 -6.54
CA TYR A 38 -5.92 -4.92 -6.81
C TYR A 38 -5.61 -6.32 -6.26
N ASN A 39 -6.65 -7.15 -6.15
CA ASN A 39 -6.53 -8.55 -5.78
C ASN A 39 -6.33 -9.43 -7.02
N THR A 40 -5.51 -10.47 -6.88
CA THR A 40 -5.24 -11.47 -7.93
C THR A 40 -6.12 -12.71 -7.81
N ASN A 41 -6.50 -13.06 -6.57
CA ASN A 41 -7.26 -14.29 -6.27
C ASN A 41 -8.40 -14.08 -5.27
N LYS A 42 -8.80 -12.82 -5.03
CA LYS A 42 -9.89 -12.44 -4.12
C LYS A 42 -10.87 -11.50 -4.85
N PRO A 43 -12.17 -11.50 -4.52
CA PRO A 43 -13.18 -10.74 -5.26
C PRO A 43 -13.33 -9.28 -4.83
N PHE A 44 -12.55 -8.80 -3.86
CA PHE A 44 -12.84 -7.52 -3.18
C PHE A 44 -12.35 -6.29 -3.92
N HIS A 45 -11.18 -6.35 -4.52
CA HIS A 45 -10.55 -5.22 -5.22
C HIS A 45 -10.23 -5.62 -6.66
N PRO A 46 -11.23 -5.68 -7.56
CA PRO A 46 -11.00 -6.08 -8.95
C PRO A 46 -10.18 -5.03 -9.70
N LYS A 47 -9.31 -5.47 -10.61
CA LYS A 47 -8.39 -4.61 -11.38
C LYS A 47 -9.12 -3.53 -12.19
N GLU A 48 -10.31 -3.83 -12.68
CA GLU A 48 -11.15 -2.95 -13.48
C GLU A 48 -11.65 -1.71 -12.72
N LYS A 49 -11.60 -1.72 -11.39
CA LYS A 49 -11.94 -0.55 -10.56
C LYS A 49 -10.84 0.50 -10.50
N LEU A 50 -9.66 0.19 -11.03
CA LEU A 50 -8.53 1.11 -11.12
C LEU A 50 -8.13 1.75 -9.78
N TYR A 51 -8.23 1.00 -8.69
CA TYR A 51 -7.71 1.44 -7.39
C TYR A 51 -6.21 1.63 -7.45
N VAL A 52 -5.69 2.50 -6.61
CA VAL A 52 -4.26 2.87 -6.64
C VAL A 52 -3.61 2.80 -5.27
N GLY A 53 -2.34 2.40 -5.26
CA GLY A 53 -1.37 2.74 -4.25
C GLY A 53 -0.63 4.03 -4.64
N TYR A 54 -0.02 4.68 -3.66
CA TYR A 54 0.65 5.97 -3.84
C TYR A 54 2.13 5.86 -3.47
N LYS A 55 3.00 6.23 -4.40
CA LYS A 55 4.42 6.44 -4.13
C LYS A 55 4.68 7.94 -4.07
N VAL A 56 4.95 8.45 -2.88
CA VAL A 56 5.07 9.88 -2.58
C VAL A 56 6.52 10.20 -2.27
N LYS A 57 7.07 11.24 -2.87
CA LYS A 57 8.37 11.78 -2.49
C LYS A 57 8.18 12.85 -1.41
N ILE A 58 8.81 12.68 -0.25
CA ILE A 58 8.86 13.66 0.83
C ILE A 58 10.33 13.84 1.17
N GLU A 59 10.84 15.08 1.00
CA GLU A 59 12.27 15.37 1.08
C GLU A 59 13.07 14.43 0.14
N ASP A 60 14.01 13.67 0.69
CA ASP A 60 14.86 12.73 -0.06
C ASP A 60 14.40 11.27 0.02
N LYS A 61 13.17 11.02 0.55
CA LYS A 61 12.62 9.68 0.75
C LYS A 61 11.38 9.42 -0.08
N TYR A 62 11.29 8.19 -0.58
CA TYR A 62 10.09 7.67 -1.25
C TYR A 62 9.29 6.80 -0.29
N PHE A 63 8.05 7.21 -0.05
CA PHE A 63 7.05 6.48 0.73
C PHE A 63 6.10 5.76 -0.22
N TYR A 64 5.90 4.48 -0.02
CA TYR A 64 4.91 3.72 -0.78
C TYR A 64 3.78 3.25 0.12
N ILE A 65 2.58 3.78 -0.12
CA ILE A 65 1.33 3.39 0.56
C ILE A 65 0.59 2.49 -0.42
N MET A 66 0.61 1.18 -0.18
CA MET A 66 0.15 0.18 -1.14
C MET A 66 -1.36 0.20 -1.39
N GLY A 67 -2.15 0.58 -0.38
CA GLY A 67 -3.60 0.36 -0.40
C GLY A 67 -3.95 -1.12 -0.26
N ASP A 68 -5.18 -1.47 -0.65
CA ASP A 68 -5.68 -2.84 -0.55
C ASP A 68 -5.33 -3.62 -1.80
N THR A 69 -4.25 -4.38 -1.75
CA THR A 69 -3.67 -5.08 -2.90
C THR A 69 -3.04 -6.42 -2.52
N ASP A 70 -2.91 -7.28 -3.51
CA ASP A 70 -2.04 -8.45 -3.48
C ASP A 70 -0.68 -8.13 -4.13
N ILE A 71 0.24 -9.12 -4.15
CA ILE A 71 1.48 -9.03 -4.93
C ILE A 71 1.13 -9.08 -6.42
N THR A 72 1.57 -8.09 -7.16
CA THR A 72 1.38 -7.99 -8.62
C THR A 72 2.70 -7.66 -9.30
N ASN A 73 2.77 -7.86 -10.62
CA ASN A 73 3.96 -7.48 -11.40
C ASN A 73 4.22 -5.97 -11.33
N GLU A 74 3.18 -5.18 -11.16
CA GLU A 74 3.26 -3.72 -11.04
C GLU A 74 3.81 -3.32 -9.67
N THR A 75 3.27 -3.88 -8.57
CA THR A 75 3.74 -3.56 -7.21
C THR A 75 5.19 -3.96 -6.98
N LEU A 76 5.65 -5.08 -7.57
CA LEU A 76 7.05 -5.52 -7.49
C LEU A 76 8.05 -4.58 -8.16
N LYS A 77 7.62 -3.72 -9.08
CA LYS A 77 8.47 -2.73 -9.74
C LYS A 77 8.64 -1.43 -8.92
N VAL A 78 7.80 -1.21 -7.92
CA VAL A 78 7.86 0.00 -7.11
C VAL A 78 9.11 0.00 -6.24
N LYS A 79 9.94 1.02 -6.38
CA LYS A 79 11.11 1.27 -5.53
C LYS A 79 10.77 2.36 -4.53
N CYS A 80 10.98 2.07 -3.24
CA CYS A 80 10.72 3.00 -2.15
C CYS A 80 11.71 2.80 -0.99
N ASP A 81 11.85 3.82 -0.16
CA ASP A 81 12.62 3.74 1.08
C ASP A 81 11.75 3.19 2.22
N ILE A 82 10.48 3.58 2.25
CA ILE A 82 9.52 3.25 3.31
C ILE A 82 8.27 2.67 2.65
N CYS A 83 7.86 1.47 3.07
CA CYS A 83 6.69 0.78 2.54
C CYS A 83 5.63 0.57 3.62
N PHE A 84 4.42 1.09 3.41
CA PHE A 84 3.23 0.79 4.19
C PHE A 84 2.52 -0.40 3.54
N VAL A 85 2.65 -1.58 4.14
CA VAL A 85 2.24 -2.86 3.57
C VAL A 85 1.04 -3.44 4.32
N PRO A 86 -0.06 -3.81 3.63
CA PRO A 86 -1.20 -4.46 4.27
C PRO A 86 -0.87 -5.92 4.61
N ILE A 87 -1.25 -6.37 5.84
CA ILE A 87 -0.97 -7.72 6.34
C ILE A 87 -2.21 -8.48 6.84
N GLY A 88 -3.41 -7.91 6.69
CA GLY A 88 -4.64 -8.41 7.30
C GLY A 88 -5.21 -9.72 6.73
N GLY A 89 -4.83 -10.12 5.51
CA GLY A 89 -5.11 -11.41 4.89
C GLY A 89 -6.48 -11.53 4.19
N THR A 90 -7.55 -10.96 4.73
CA THR A 90 -8.90 -11.14 4.16
C THR A 90 -9.08 -10.41 2.84
N TYR A 91 -8.79 -9.13 2.81
CA TYR A 91 -8.96 -8.25 1.65
C TYR A 91 -7.66 -7.95 0.92
N THR A 92 -6.55 -8.33 1.54
CA THR A 92 -5.19 -7.99 1.13
C THR A 92 -4.28 -9.19 1.29
N MET A 93 -2.97 -8.98 1.14
CA MET A 93 -1.96 -9.98 1.46
C MET A 93 -2.08 -10.48 2.90
N ASN A 94 -1.86 -11.77 3.12
CA ASN A 94 -1.61 -12.31 4.44
C ASN A 94 -0.16 -11.99 4.89
N VAL A 95 0.16 -12.30 6.14
CA VAL A 95 1.47 -12.01 6.74
C VAL A 95 2.64 -12.58 5.94
N LYS A 96 2.52 -13.83 5.45
CA LYS A 96 3.60 -14.50 4.69
C LYS A 96 3.77 -13.88 3.30
N GLU A 97 2.67 -13.57 2.62
CA GLU A 97 2.69 -12.88 1.33
C GLU A 97 3.31 -11.48 1.48
N ALA A 98 2.88 -10.71 2.48
CA ALA A 98 3.40 -9.39 2.75
C ALA A 98 4.91 -9.41 3.10
N ALA A 99 5.35 -10.37 3.91
CA ALA A 99 6.76 -10.52 4.24
C ALA A 99 7.60 -10.91 3.01
N ASN A 100 7.11 -11.83 2.18
CA ASN A 100 7.76 -12.18 0.91
C ASN A 100 7.89 -10.97 -0.01
N TYR A 101 6.83 -10.16 -0.13
CA TYR A 101 6.83 -8.94 -0.91
C TYR A 101 7.89 -7.95 -0.40
N ILE A 102 7.89 -7.63 0.90
CA ILE A 102 8.85 -6.70 1.52
C ILE A 102 10.28 -7.17 1.35
N ASN A 103 10.55 -8.46 1.58
CA ASN A 103 11.88 -9.04 1.39
C ASN A 103 12.34 -8.97 -0.09
N THR A 104 11.41 -9.00 -1.04
CA THR A 104 11.69 -8.89 -2.48
C THR A 104 12.02 -7.47 -2.91
N ILE A 105 11.20 -6.47 -2.50
CA ILE A 105 11.43 -5.07 -2.89
C ILE A 105 12.52 -4.38 -2.06
N ASN A 106 12.84 -4.95 -0.89
CA ASN A 106 13.92 -4.59 0.03
C ASN A 106 13.98 -3.08 0.37
N PRO A 107 12.91 -2.50 0.97
CA PRO A 107 12.93 -1.12 1.42
C PRO A 107 13.81 -0.98 2.69
N SER A 108 14.20 0.25 3.06
CA SER A 108 14.91 0.49 4.33
C SER A 108 14.00 0.28 5.55
N LEU A 109 12.69 0.54 5.39
CA LEU A 109 11.70 0.47 6.45
C LEU A 109 10.37 -0.11 5.93
N ALA A 110 9.81 -1.06 6.65
CA ALA A 110 8.46 -1.59 6.44
C ALA A 110 7.54 -1.20 7.61
N VAL A 111 6.34 -0.77 7.30
CA VAL A 111 5.29 -0.43 8.25
C VAL A 111 4.06 -1.31 7.95
N PRO A 112 3.75 -2.32 8.79
CA PRO A 112 2.55 -3.13 8.61
C PRO A 112 1.30 -2.30 8.91
N ILE A 113 0.31 -2.41 8.03
CA ILE A 113 -0.99 -1.73 8.11
C ILE A 113 -2.13 -2.70 7.82
N HIS A 114 -3.37 -2.22 7.93
CA HIS A 114 -4.59 -2.96 7.56
C HIS A 114 -4.76 -4.28 8.32
N TYR A 115 -4.59 -4.26 9.65
CA TYR A 115 -4.81 -5.38 10.56
C TYR A 115 -5.27 -4.87 11.94
N GLY A 116 -5.71 -5.78 12.81
CA GLY A 116 -5.98 -5.48 14.22
C GLY A 116 -7.30 -4.74 14.51
N SER A 117 -8.18 -4.55 13.53
CA SER A 117 -9.48 -3.90 13.69
C SER A 117 -10.58 -4.68 12.97
N ILE A 118 -10.92 -4.31 11.72
CA ILE A 118 -11.95 -4.99 10.93
C ILE A 118 -11.47 -6.37 10.46
N VAL A 119 -10.18 -6.49 10.20
CA VAL A 119 -9.54 -7.70 9.66
C VAL A 119 -8.23 -7.99 10.37
N GLY A 120 -7.93 -9.28 10.46
CA GLY A 120 -6.69 -9.77 11.05
C GLY A 120 -6.60 -9.58 12.57
N ASP A 121 -5.83 -10.41 13.22
CA ASP A 121 -5.52 -10.30 14.65
C ASP A 121 -4.56 -9.12 14.87
N ILE A 122 -4.69 -8.46 16.04
CA ILE A 122 -3.82 -7.35 16.42
C ILE A 122 -2.36 -7.80 16.51
N ASP A 123 -2.10 -9.06 16.80
CA ASP A 123 -0.77 -9.63 16.99
C ASP A 123 -0.08 -10.10 15.68
N LEU A 124 -0.72 -9.95 14.52
CA LEU A 124 -0.14 -10.34 13.21
C LEU A 124 1.22 -9.70 12.95
N TYR A 125 1.46 -8.47 13.44
CA TYR A 125 2.76 -7.82 13.29
C TYR A 125 3.91 -8.60 13.92
N LYS A 126 3.66 -9.39 14.98
CA LYS A 126 4.69 -10.21 15.64
C LYS A 126 5.19 -11.34 14.73
N GLU A 127 4.28 -11.95 13.96
CA GLU A 127 4.64 -12.94 12.93
C GLU A 127 5.35 -12.25 11.76
N PHE A 128 4.83 -11.10 11.32
CA PHE A 128 5.42 -10.33 10.22
C PHE A 128 6.89 -9.99 10.50
N ILE A 129 7.21 -9.44 11.69
CA ILE A 129 8.59 -9.10 12.08
C ILE A 129 9.52 -10.31 11.97
N LYS A 130 9.07 -11.50 12.40
CA LYS A 130 9.89 -12.74 12.37
C LYS A 130 10.26 -13.19 10.96
N LEU A 131 9.46 -12.81 9.96
CA LEU A 131 9.61 -13.22 8.57
C LEU A 131 10.39 -12.19 7.73
N ILE A 132 10.62 -10.99 8.27
CA ILE A 132 11.34 -9.92 7.57
C ILE A 132 12.85 -10.11 7.68
N ASN A 133 13.57 -9.86 6.59
CA ASN A 133 15.02 -9.88 6.57
C ASN A 133 15.59 -8.90 7.61
N PRO A 134 16.61 -9.28 8.41
CA PRO A 134 17.17 -8.43 9.48
C PRO A 134 17.73 -7.09 9.01
N SER A 135 18.02 -6.95 7.72
CA SER A 135 18.48 -5.68 7.13
C SER A 135 17.37 -4.63 6.94
N ILE A 136 16.10 -5.05 7.01
CA ILE A 136 14.95 -4.17 6.84
C ILE A 136 14.39 -3.81 8.21
N LYS A 137 14.34 -2.53 8.54
CA LYS A 137 13.70 -2.06 9.77
C LYS A 137 12.19 -2.27 9.70
N VAL A 138 11.56 -2.66 10.81
CA VAL A 138 10.09 -2.70 10.91
C VAL A 138 9.66 -1.77 12.03
N GLU A 139 8.74 -0.86 11.73
CA GLU A 139 8.07 -0.01 12.72
C GLU A 139 6.58 -0.33 12.78
N VAL A 140 6.06 -0.47 14.00
CA VAL A 140 4.69 -0.87 14.28
C VAL A 140 3.98 0.25 15.03
N TYR A 141 2.93 0.81 14.42
CA TYR A 141 2.11 1.89 15.00
C TYR A 141 0.74 1.40 15.50
N ILE A 142 0.28 0.24 15.03
CA ILE A 142 -0.97 -0.40 15.46
C ILE A 142 -0.60 -1.56 16.40
N LYS A 143 -0.93 -1.41 17.70
CA LYS A 143 -0.60 -2.37 18.78
C LYS A 143 -1.81 -2.57 19.67
#